data_d5aded891cadf3d29f3418a639aca89d
#
_entry.id   d5aded891cadf3d29f3418a639aca89d
#
_cell.length_a   1.000
_cell.length_b   1.000
_cell.length_c   1.000
_cell.angle_alpha   90.00
_cell.angle_beta   90.00
_cell.angle_gamma   90.00
#
_symmetry.space_group_name_H-M   'P 1'
#
loop_
_entity.id
_entity.type
_entity.pdbx_description
1 polymer ?
#
loop_
_entity_poly.entity_id
_entity_poly.type
_entity_poly.pdbx_seq_one_letter_code
_entity_poly.pdbx_strand_id
1 'polypeptide(L)'
;MGRSDQFRALVLAGSRGPEDPVAREAGAVCKAVVPVAGRPMVLRVVSALRASDAVADVTVVGLPEECARDPVVGAGLAEAQAGIVGGAGSPSASVALALSSIAPDKKVLVTTADHALLRAEIVDTFVSAAVAGNADVAIGLVRYDLVTAACPGTRRTVTRFRDGGYCGTNLFAFLSERGRDAVAFWSDIERHRKHPWRIVRSLGPMTLFRYMTGRLSLEEAIKRLSVLTGVRVEAVLLPFGEAAVDVDKPEDLILAESLAGRSTTH
;
A
#
# COMPACT_ATOMS: atom_id res chain seq x y z
N MET A 1 1.69 -12.76 19.42
CA MET A 1 0.39 -12.04 19.31
C MET A 1 -0.74 -13.05 19.46
N GLY A 2 -1.76 -12.80 20.30
CA GLY A 2 -2.96 -13.67 20.36
C GLY A 2 -3.76 -13.53 19.06
N ARG A 3 -4.55 -14.55 18.67
CA ARG A 3 -5.40 -14.50 17.46
C ARG A 3 -6.34 -13.27 17.38
N SER A 4 -6.72 -12.70 18.52
CA SER A 4 -7.55 -11.49 18.61
C SER A 4 -6.83 -10.21 18.18
N ASP A 5 -5.49 -10.20 18.21
CA ASP A 5 -4.66 -9.04 17.91
C ASP A 5 -4.13 -8.99 16.48
N GLN A 6 -4.37 -10.05 15.70
CA GLN A 6 -3.94 -10.14 14.31
C GLN A 6 -4.76 -9.23 13.40
N PHE A 7 -4.14 -8.79 12.32
CA PHE A 7 -4.73 -7.91 11.33
C PHE A 7 -5.59 -8.64 10.31
N ARG A 8 -6.65 -7.99 9.85
CA ARG A 8 -7.37 -8.33 8.63
C ARG A 8 -6.67 -7.59 7.48
N ALA A 9 -6.10 -8.32 6.52
CA ALA A 9 -5.40 -7.71 5.40
C ALA A 9 -6.33 -7.51 4.20
N LEU A 10 -6.31 -6.31 3.63
CA LEU A 10 -7.00 -5.93 2.41
C LEU A 10 -5.97 -5.70 1.31
N VAL A 11 -6.10 -6.40 0.19
CA VAL A 11 -5.25 -6.26 -1.00
C VAL A 11 -6.08 -5.57 -2.09
N LEU A 12 -5.78 -4.32 -2.38
CA LEU A 12 -6.47 -3.58 -3.44
C LEU A 12 -5.98 -4.07 -4.81
N ALA A 13 -6.87 -4.70 -5.56
CA ALA A 13 -6.59 -5.28 -6.88
C ALA A 13 -7.46 -4.67 -8.00
N GLY A 14 -7.97 -3.45 -7.79
CA GLY A 14 -8.77 -2.75 -8.79
C GLY A 14 -8.01 -2.57 -10.09
N SER A 15 -8.71 -2.70 -11.22
CA SER A 15 -8.14 -2.57 -12.56
C SER A 15 -8.57 -1.26 -13.22
N ARG A 16 -7.65 -0.69 -14.02
CA ARG A 16 -7.95 0.38 -14.99
C ARG A 16 -8.41 -0.18 -16.32
N GLY A 17 -8.65 -1.49 -16.39
CA GLY A 17 -9.00 -2.20 -17.61
C GLY A 17 -7.79 -2.49 -18.50
N PRO A 18 -8.03 -2.84 -19.80
CA PRO A 18 -6.99 -3.24 -20.74
C PRO A 18 -6.06 -2.08 -21.14
N GLU A 19 -6.39 -0.86 -20.81
CA GLU A 19 -5.56 0.33 -21.05
C GLU A 19 -4.41 0.50 -20.02
N ASP A 20 -4.35 -0.36 -19.00
CA ASP A 20 -3.22 -0.33 -18.07
C ASP A 20 -1.92 -0.69 -18.80
N PRO A 21 -0.88 0.18 -18.74
CA PRO A 21 0.33 -0.03 -19.53
C PRO A 21 1.08 -1.32 -19.19
N VAL A 22 1.04 -1.76 -17.94
CA VAL A 22 1.71 -3.00 -17.49
C VAL A 22 0.93 -4.22 -17.99
N ALA A 23 -0.40 -4.20 -17.87
CA ALA A 23 -1.25 -5.29 -18.36
C ALA A 23 -1.13 -5.45 -19.87
N ARG A 24 -1.16 -4.32 -20.62
CA ARG A 24 -1.03 -4.31 -22.08
C ARG A 24 0.32 -4.85 -22.55
N GLU A 25 1.42 -4.41 -21.92
CA GLU A 25 2.77 -4.90 -22.27
C GLU A 25 2.91 -6.39 -22.02
N ALA A 26 2.34 -6.90 -20.93
CA ALA A 26 2.36 -8.31 -20.57
C ALA A 26 1.31 -9.17 -21.30
N GLY A 27 0.42 -8.58 -22.13
CA GLY A 27 -0.69 -9.27 -22.76
C GLY A 27 -1.71 -9.84 -21.74
N ALA A 28 -1.82 -9.23 -20.57
CA ALA A 28 -2.66 -9.70 -19.47
C ALA A 28 -4.00 -8.94 -19.42
N VAL A 29 -5.02 -9.58 -18.88
CA VAL A 29 -6.38 -9.02 -18.74
C VAL A 29 -6.40 -7.85 -17.76
N CYS A 30 -5.62 -7.93 -16.69
CA CYS A 30 -5.45 -6.85 -15.72
C CYS A 30 -4.06 -6.89 -15.07
N LYS A 31 -3.64 -5.76 -14.50
CA LYS A 31 -2.31 -5.61 -13.87
C LYS A 31 -2.06 -6.63 -12.76
N ALA A 32 -3.05 -6.91 -11.93
CA ALA A 32 -2.90 -7.78 -10.75
C ALA A 32 -2.49 -9.23 -11.08
N VAL A 33 -2.79 -9.71 -12.31
CA VAL A 33 -2.45 -11.07 -12.76
C VAL A 33 -1.14 -11.14 -13.54
N VAL A 34 -0.51 -10.01 -13.84
CA VAL A 34 0.81 -9.98 -14.50
C VAL A 34 1.82 -10.71 -13.63
N PRO A 35 2.60 -11.68 -14.19
CA PRO A 35 3.56 -12.43 -13.41
C PRO A 35 4.81 -11.59 -13.08
N VAL A 36 5.34 -11.81 -11.89
CA VAL A 36 6.67 -11.39 -11.46
C VAL A 36 7.39 -12.63 -10.93
N ALA A 37 8.54 -12.96 -11.49
CA ALA A 37 9.26 -14.22 -11.25
C ALA A 37 8.34 -15.46 -11.43
N GLY A 38 7.55 -15.46 -12.51
CA GLY A 38 6.66 -16.57 -12.86
C GLY A 38 5.39 -16.68 -12.03
N ARG A 39 5.11 -15.77 -11.10
CA ARG A 39 3.92 -15.81 -10.23
C ARG A 39 3.11 -14.52 -10.33
N PRO A 40 1.77 -14.57 -10.53
CA PRO A 40 0.91 -13.39 -10.54
C PRO A 40 1.15 -12.47 -9.35
N MET A 41 1.21 -11.15 -9.59
CA MET A 41 1.52 -10.16 -8.55
C MET A 41 0.57 -10.26 -7.36
N VAL A 42 -0.73 -10.41 -7.59
CA VAL A 42 -1.73 -10.57 -6.53
C VAL A 42 -1.42 -11.78 -5.63
N LEU A 43 -0.98 -12.90 -6.21
CA LEU A 43 -0.64 -14.11 -5.45
C LEU A 43 0.68 -13.95 -4.68
N ARG A 44 1.61 -13.16 -5.18
CA ARG A 44 2.85 -12.82 -4.43
C ARG A 44 2.51 -12.05 -3.16
N VAL A 45 1.67 -11.00 -3.30
CA VAL A 45 1.23 -10.18 -2.17
C VAL A 45 0.42 -10.99 -1.16
N VAL A 46 -0.56 -11.78 -1.63
CA VAL A 46 -1.37 -12.65 -0.76
C VAL A 46 -0.48 -13.64 0.00
N SER A 47 0.51 -14.24 -0.67
CA SER A 47 1.42 -15.18 0.00
C SER A 47 2.30 -14.51 1.05
N ALA A 48 2.82 -13.30 0.77
CA ALA A 48 3.59 -12.55 1.74
C ALA A 48 2.78 -12.23 3.00
N LEU A 49 1.51 -11.84 2.83
CA LEU A 49 0.59 -11.57 3.93
C LEU A 49 0.24 -12.84 4.72
N ARG A 50 -0.01 -13.96 4.03
CA ARG A 50 -0.33 -15.25 4.69
C ARG A 50 0.85 -15.85 5.41
N ALA A 51 2.08 -15.55 4.99
CA ALA A 51 3.31 -15.99 5.66
C ALA A 51 3.67 -15.14 6.89
N SER A 52 2.98 -14.02 7.12
CA SER A 52 3.15 -13.17 8.30
C SER A 52 2.29 -13.67 9.46
N ASP A 53 2.88 -13.86 10.63
CA ASP A 53 2.15 -14.22 11.86
C ASP A 53 1.25 -13.09 12.37
N ALA A 54 1.44 -11.88 11.86
CA ALA A 54 0.64 -10.72 12.24
C ALA A 54 -0.72 -10.65 11.52
N VAL A 55 -0.94 -11.48 10.47
CA VAL A 55 -2.15 -11.45 9.63
C VAL A 55 -3.03 -12.67 9.89
N ALA A 56 -4.29 -12.44 10.25
CA ALA A 56 -5.27 -13.51 10.47
C ALA A 56 -5.88 -14.03 9.17
N ASP A 57 -6.32 -13.10 8.32
CA ASP A 57 -6.92 -13.41 7.02
C ASP A 57 -6.61 -12.32 5.99
N VAL A 58 -6.80 -12.69 4.73
CA VAL A 58 -6.55 -11.82 3.58
C VAL A 58 -7.80 -11.75 2.72
N THR A 59 -8.17 -10.54 2.33
CA THR A 59 -9.26 -10.28 1.39
C THR A 59 -8.74 -9.45 0.23
N VAL A 60 -8.93 -9.93 -0.99
CA VAL A 60 -8.63 -9.21 -2.23
C VAL A 60 -9.84 -8.38 -2.63
N VAL A 61 -9.63 -7.08 -2.82
CA VAL A 61 -10.69 -6.10 -3.05
C VAL A 61 -10.62 -5.58 -4.47
N GLY A 62 -11.71 -5.74 -5.22
CA GLY A 62 -11.85 -5.15 -6.55
C GLY A 62 -11.12 -5.90 -7.66
N LEU A 63 -10.69 -7.15 -7.42
CA LEU A 63 -10.16 -8.00 -8.50
C LEU A 63 -11.27 -8.25 -9.54
N PRO A 64 -11.04 -7.96 -10.84
CA PRO A 64 -12.01 -8.27 -11.89
C PRO A 64 -12.36 -9.75 -11.91
N GLU A 65 -13.63 -10.05 -12.17
CA GLU A 65 -14.14 -11.42 -12.14
C GLU A 65 -13.40 -12.32 -13.15
N GLU A 66 -13.09 -11.80 -14.32
CA GLU A 66 -12.30 -12.49 -15.34
C GLU A 66 -10.89 -12.85 -14.86
N CYS A 67 -10.26 -11.97 -14.05
CA CYS A 67 -8.96 -12.23 -13.44
C CYS A 67 -9.08 -13.27 -12.29
N ALA A 68 -10.17 -13.24 -11.52
CA ALA A 68 -10.43 -14.22 -10.47
C ALA A 68 -10.74 -15.62 -11.04
N ARG A 69 -11.27 -15.71 -12.26
CA ARG A 69 -11.52 -16.97 -12.99
C ARG A 69 -10.29 -17.54 -13.67
N ASP A 70 -9.18 -16.80 -13.75
CA ASP A 70 -7.92 -17.36 -14.22
C ASP A 70 -7.57 -18.59 -13.38
N PRO A 71 -7.28 -19.77 -13.98
CA PRO A 71 -7.06 -21.01 -13.23
C PRO A 71 -5.93 -20.93 -12.21
N VAL A 72 -4.84 -20.21 -12.53
CA VAL A 72 -3.69 -20.04 -11.63
C VAL A 72 -4.06 -19.14 -10.48
N VAL A 73 -4.71 -18.00 -10.77
CA VAL A 73 -5.10 -17.02 -9.76
C VAL A 73 -6.19 -17.60 -8.85
N GLY A 74 -7.24 -18.19 -9.42
CA GLY A 74 -8.33 -18.79 -8.66
C GLY A 74 -7.84 -19.89 -7.73
N ALA A 75 -7.02 -20.83 -8.23
CA ALA A 75 -6.43 -21.88 -7.42
C ALA A 75 -5.53 -21.32 -6.31
N GLY A 76 -4.67 -20.36 -6.62
CA GLY A 76 -3.76 -19.77 -5.64
C GLY A 76 -4.48 -18.97 -4.54
N LEU A 77 -5.57 -18.26 -4.87
CA LEU A 77 -6.40 -17.58 -3.88
C LEU A 77 -7.15 -18.57 -2.98
N ALA A 78 -7.67 -19.65 -3.55
CA ALA A 78 -8.34 -20.72 -2.80
C ALA A 78 -7.35 -21.43 -1.85
N GLU A 79 -6.16 -21.79 -2.31
CA GLU A 79 -5.10 -22.38 -1.48
C GLU A 79 -4.70 -21.46 -0.33
N ALA A 80 -4.57 -20.18 -0.60
CA ALA A 80 -4.29 -19.15 0.41
C ALA A 80 -5.49 -18.86 1.33
N GLN A 81 -6.67 -19.44 1.08
CA GLN A 81 -7.92 -19.11 1.77
C GLN A 81 -8.19 -17.59 1.76
N ALA A 82 -7.87 -16.91 0.66
CA ALA A 82 -8.10 -15.47 0.51
C ALA A 82 -9.54 -15.21 0.04
N GLY A 83 -10.23 -14.34 0.77
CA GLY A 83 -11.55 -13.84 0.35
C GLY A 83 -11.44 -12.92 -0.86
N ILE A 84 -12.52 -12.83 -1.65
CA ILE A 84 -12.65 -11.87 -2.75
C ILE A 84 -13.91 -11.05 -2.51
N VAL A 85 -13.79 -9.73 -2.58
CA VAL A 85 -14.93 -8.81 -2.49
C VAL A 85 -14.88 -7.79 -3.63
N GLY A 86 -16.03 -7.31 -4.03
CA GLY A 86 -16.15 -6.28 -5.05
C GLY A 86 -15.41 -4.99 -4.63
N GLY A 87 -14.90 -4.25 -5.62
CA GLY A 87 -14.37 -2.92 -5.43
C GLY A 87 -15.43 -1.84 -5.63
N ALA A 88 -15.05 -0.60 -5.33
CA ALA A 88 -15.82 0.59 -5.64
C ALA A 88 -15.09 1.43 -6.70
N GLY A 89 -15.65 2.61 -7.06
CA GLY A 89 -15.13 3.46 -8.13
C GLY A 89 -13.73 4.06 -7.90
N SER A 90 -13.13 3.85 -6.73
CA SER A 90 -11.77 4.31 -6.39
C SER A 90 -11.13 3.45 -5.29
N PRO A 91 -9.79 3.49 -5.14
CA PRO A 91 -9.09 2.81 -4.05
C PRO A 91 -9.64 3.14 -2.67
N SER A 92 -9.82 4.42 -2.34
CA SER A 92 -10.35 4.84 -1.03
C SER A 92 -11.79 4.38 -0.81
N ALA A 93 -12.65 4.44 -1.85
CA ALA A 93 -14.01 3.94 -1.78
C ALA A 93 -14.05 2.41 -1.61
N SER A 94 -13.13 1.69 -2.25
CA SER A 94 -12.98 0.24 -2.09
C SER A 94 -12.57 -0.15 -0.67
N VAL A 95 -11.64 0.61 -0.07
CA VAL A 95 -11.27 0.42 1.35
C VAL A 95 -12.45 0.72 2.26
N ALA A 96 -13.18 1.82 2.06
CA ALA A 96 -14.37 2.17 2.85
C ALA A 96 -15.41 1.05 2.81
N LEU A 97 -15.69 0.52 1.60
CA LEU A 97 -16.62 -0.59 1.41
C LEU A 97 -16.15 -1.84 2.15
N ALA A 98 -14.89 -2.23 2.01
CA ALA A 98 -14.34 -3.41 2.68
C ALA A 98 -14.35 -3.25 4.21
N LEU A 99 -14.00 -2.06 4.72
CA LEU A 99 -14.02 -1.78 6.16
C LEU A 99 -15.42 -1.87 6.77
N SER A 100 -16.49 -1.58 6.02
CA SER A 100 -17.86 -1.67 6.51
C SER A 100 -18.29 -3.11 6.84
N SER A 101 -17.62 -4.12 6.26
CA SER A 101 -17.87 -5.55 6.53
C SER A 101 -16.96 -6.13 7.62
N ILE A 102 -16.01 -5.36 8.13
CA ILE A 102 -15.07 -5.77 9.19
C ILE A 102 -15.49 -5.13 10.51
N ALA A 103 -15.61 -5.93 11.57
CA ALA A 103 -15.98 -5.44 12.90
C ALA A 103 -15.09 -4.25 13.33
N PRO A 104 -15.66 -3.19 13.95
CA PRO A 104 -14.93 -1.94 14.22
C PRO A 104 -13.68 -2.10 15.10
N ASP A 105 -13.68 -3.08 15.99
CA ASP A 105 -12.58 -3.40 16.91
C ASP A 105 -11.39 -4.09 16.23
N LYS A 106 -11.54 -4.55 14.99
CA LYS A 106 -10.49 -5.26 14.27
C LYS A 106 -9.50 -4.30 13.62
N LYS A 107 -8.22 -4.59 13.81
CA LYS A 107 -7.12 -3.92 13.12
C LYS A 107 -7.10 -4.34 11.67
N VAL A 108 -6.87 -3.39 10.76
CA VAL A 108 -6.86 -3.66 9.32
C VAL A 108 -5.55 -3.19 8.71
N LEU A 109 -4.92 -4.07 7.93
CA LEU A 109 -3.76 -3.77 7.10
C LEU A 109 -4.23 -3.62 5.64
N VAL A 110 -3.85 -2.54 4.98
CA VAL A 110 -4.17 -2.31 3.57
C VAL A 110 -2.89 -2.25 2.77
N THR A 111 -2.88 -2.98 1.65
CA THR A 111 -1.83 -2.88 0.63
C THR A 111 -2.43 -3.02 -0.77
N THR A 112 -1.60 -2.99 -1.80
CA THR A 112 -2.03 -3.08 -3.20
C THR A 112 -1.47 -4.33 -3.88
N ALA A 113 -2.17 -4.87 -4.88
CA ALA A 113 -1.76 -6.08 -5.60
C ALA A 113 -0.47 -5.89 -6.44
N ASP A 114 -0.09 -4.65 -6.74
CA ASP A 114 1.12 -4.29 -7.47
C ASP A 114 2.36 -4.11 -6.58
N HIS A 115 2.23 -4.33 -5.26
CA HIS A 115 3.36 -4.38 -4.33
C HIS A 115 4.06 -5.76 -4.42
N ALA A 116 4.50 -6.12 -5.64
CA ALA A 116 4.95 -7.47 -6.01
C ALA A 116 6.20 -7.96 -5.25
N LEU A 117 6.97 -7.05 -4.64
CA LEU A 117 8.15 -7.35 -3.83
C LEU A 117 7.86 -7.43 -2.33
N LEU A 118 6.60 -7.38 -1.92
CA LEU A 118 6.21 -7.56 -0.52
C LEU A 118 6.64 -8.94 -0.01
N ARG A 119 7.21 -8.96 1.18
CA ARG A 119 7.64 -10.17 1.92
C ARG A 119 7.08 -10.15 3.33
N ALA A 120 6.93 -11.31 3.96
CA ALA A 120 6.46 -11.42 5.34
C ALA A 120 7.27 -10.55 6.31
N GLU A 121 8.59 -10.51 6.17
CA GLU A 121 9.48 -9.68 6.98
C GLU A 121 9.15 -8.18 6.92
N ILE A 122 8.79 -7.67 5.73
CA ILE A 122 8.35 -6.27 5.55
C ILE A 122 7.03 -6.04 6.29
N VAL A 123 6.09 -6.98 6.16
CA VAL A 123 4.78 -6.94 6.83
C VAL A 123 4.96 -6.94 8.35
N ASP A 124 5.75 -7.88 8.88
CA ASP A 124 5.99 -8.05 10.31
C ASP A 124 6.69 -6.84 10.92
N THR A 125 7.69 -6.30 10.22
CA THR A 125 8.40 -5.08 10.63
C THR A 125 7.44 -3.88 10.68
N PHE A 126 6.62 -3.70 9.63
CA PHE A 126 5.64 -2.62 9.58
C PHE A 126 4.60 -2.74 10.69
N VAL A 127 4.00 -3.92 10.84
CA VAL A 127 2.95 -4.17 11.84
C VAL A 127 3.50 -4.02 13.25
N SER A 128 4.69 -4.57 13.55
CA SER A 128 5.31 -4.46 14.87
C SER A 128 5.56 -3.00 15.24
N ALA A 129 6.11 -2.21 14.33
CA ALA A 129 6.34 -0.78 14.56
C ALA A 129 5.02 -0.01 14.72
N ALA A 130 4.02 -0.30 13.88
CA ALA A 130 2.70 0.34 13.94
C ALA A 130 1.97 0.06 15.27
N VAL A 131 2.07 -1.17 15.80
CA VAL A 131 1.46 -1.55 17.07
C VAL A 131 2.21 -0.98 18.26
N ALA A 132 3.54 -0.86 18.17
CA ALA A 132 4.37 -0.25 19.23
C ALA A 132 4.11 1.25 19.39
N GLY A 133 3.65 1.92 18.32
CA GLY A 133 3.19 3.30 18.35
C GLY A 133 1.84 3.45 19.07
N ASN A 134 1.42 4.69 19.26
CA ASN A 134 0.11 5.00 19.85
C ASN A 134 -0.79 5.69 18.82
N ALA A 135 -0.75 5.25 17.57
CA ALA A 135 -1.48 5.81 16.45
C ALA A 135 -2.86 5.15 16.25
N ASP A 136 -3.76 5.87 15.61
CA ASP A 136 -5.00 5.34 15.08
C ASP A 136 -4.80 4.81 13.65
N VAL A 137 -3.85 5.45 12.92
CA VAL A 137 -3.42 5.05 11.55
C VAL A 137 -1.91 5.11 11.45
N ALA A 138 -1.30 4.06 10.90
CA ALA A 138 0.11 4.05 10.54
C ALA A 138 0.29 3.99 9.02
N ILE A 139 1.29 4.73 8.52
CA ILE A 139 1.65 4.82 7.09
C ILE A 139 3.08 4.35 6.91
N GLY A 140 3.30 3.36 6.04
CA GLY A 140 4.64 2.88 5.71
C GLY A 140 5.37 3.82 4.75
N LEU A 141 6.58 4.20 5.12
CA LEU A 141 7.48 5.02 4.31
C LEU A 141 8.88 4.39 4.28
N VAL A 142 9.63 4.67 3.23
CA VAL A 142 11.05 4.35 3.12
C VAL A 142 11.85 5.60 2.80
N ARG A 143 13.01 5.75 3.38
CA ARG A 143 13.96 6.81 3.00
C ARG A 143 14.43 6.60 1.56
N TYR A 144 14.48 7.67 0.79
CA TYR A 144 14.83 7.62 -0.63
C TYR A 144 16.26 7.12 -0.89
N ASP A 145 17.20 7.39 0.02
CA ASP A 145 18.57 6.85 -0.04
C ASP A 145 18.60 5.31 0.01
N LEU A 146 17.75 4.69 0.85
CA LEU A 146 17.60 3.23 0.89
C LEU A 146 16.97 2.68 -0.41
N VAL A 147 15.98 3.41 -0.96
CA VAL A 147 15.38 3.01 -2.24
C VAL A 147 16.40 3.03 -3.37
N THR A 148 17.21 4.06 -3.48
CA THR A 148 18.23 4.18 -4.52
C THR A 148 19.38 3.19 -4.34
N ALA A 149 19.71 2.81 -3.10
CA ALA A 149 20.71 1.79 -2.81
C ALA A 149 20.22 0.37 -3.20
N ALA A 150 18.96 0.04 -2.87
CA ALA A 150 18.36 -1.25 -3.20
C ALA A 150 17.99 -1.39 -4.68
N CYS A 151 17.57 -0.31 -5.32
CA CYS A 151 17.02 -0.25 -6.66
C CYS A 151 17.68 0.86 -7.50
N PRO A 152 18.96 0.70 -7.89
CA PRO A 152 19.69 1.70 -8.66
C PRO A 152 18.96 2.01 -9.99
N GLY A 153 18.86 3.31 -10.31
CA GLY A 153 18.22 3.78 -11.56
C GLY A 153 16.71 3.87 -11.52
N THR A 154 16.04 3.42 -10.44
CA THR A 154 14.59 3.57 -10.32
C THR A 154 14.18 5.03 -10.14
N ARG A 155 13.04 5.38 -10.75
CA ARG A 155 12.40 6.70 -10.58
C ARG A 155 11.13 6.54 -9.77
N ARG A 156 11.17 6.94 -8.50
CA ARG A 156 10.02 6.90 -7.59
C ARG A 156 9.52 8.29 -7.24
N THR A 157 8.25 8.39 -6.90
CA THR A 157 7.70 9.63 -6.36
C THR A 157 8.31 9.87 -4.99
N VAL A 158 9.07 10.94 -4.87
CA VAL A 158 9.76 11.32 -3.63
C VAL A 158 9.13 12.56 -3.05
N THR A 159 8.65 12.46 -1.82
CA THR A 159 8.28 13.64 -1.03
C THR A 159 9.52 14.12 -0.27
N ARG A 160 9.94 15.36 -0.55
CA ARG A 160 11.15 15.93 0.04
C ARG A 160 10.79 16.80 1.22
N PHE A 161 11.32 16.45 2.38
CA PHE A 161 11.22 17.23 3.61
C PHE A 161 12.59 17.78 4.01
N ARG A 162 12.63 18.65 5.02
CA ARG A 162 13.88 19.19 5.58
C ARG A 162 14.86 18.10 6.03
N ASP A 163 14.33 16.99 6.52
CA ASP A 163 15.05 15.86 7.13
C ASP A 163 15.27 14.68 6.16
N GLY A 164 14.92 14.83 4.88
CA GLY A 164 15.21 13.84 3.85
C GLY A 164 14.13 13.69 2.79
N GLY A 165 14.36 12.78 1.85
CA GLY A 165 13.40 12.31 0.88
C GLY A 165 12.76 11.01 1.34
N TYR A 166 11.46 10.85 1.11
CA TYR A 166 10.70 9.67 1.51
C TYR A 166 9.79 9.19 0.38
N CYS A 167 9.66 7.88 0.25
CA CYS A 167 8.76 7.19 -0.67
C CYS A 167 7.69 6.43 0.10
N GLY A 168 6.47 6.39 -0.42
CA GLY A 168 5.40 5.55 0.12
C GLY A 168 5.64 4.07 -0.19
N THR A 169 5.10 3.19 0.65
CA THR A 169 5.23 1.74 0.51
C THR A 169 3.90 1.03 0.20
N ASN A 170 2.83 1.78 -0.03
CA ASN A 170 1.48 1.22 -0.16
C ASN A 170 1.07 0.31 1.02
N LEU A 171 1.64 0.55 2.22
CA LEU A 171 1.25 -0.11 3.47
C LEU A 171 0.58 0.89 4.40
N PHE A 172 -0.66 0.57 4.79
CA PHE A 172 -1.44 1.38 5.72
C PHE A 172 -2.05 0.47 6.78
N ALA A 173 -1.97 0.85 8.05
CA ALA A 173 -2.59 0.13 9.14
C ALA A 173 -3.64 1.01 9.84
N PHE A 174 -4.85 0.50 9.96
CA PHE A 174 -5.92 1.06 10.78
C PHE A 174 -5.93 0.30 12.09
N LEU A 175 -5.55 0.97 13.18
CA LEU A 175 -5.25 0.37 14.47
C LEU A 175 -6.40 0.51 15.47
N SER A 176 -7.34 1.42 15.20
CA SER A 176 -8.51 1.69 16.02
C SER A 176 -9.75 1.95 15.16
N GLU A 177 -10.93 1.90 15.77
CA GLU A 177 -12.18 2.29 15.12
C GLU A 177 -12.11 3.72 14.57
N ARG A 178 -11.59 4.66 15.36
CA ARG A 178 -11.40 6.05 14.94
C ARG A 178 -10.46 6.19 13.73
N GLY A 179 -9.47 5.31 13.61
CA GLY A 179 -8.55 5.33 12.47
C GLY A 179 -9.28 5.20 11.13
N ARG A 180 -10.44 4.54 11.11
CA ARG A 180 -11.25 4.37 9.88
C ARG A 180 -11.82 5.67 9.36
N ASP A 181 -11.97 6.71 10.20
CA ASP A 181 -12.43 8.04 9.79
C ASP A 181 -11.42 8.70 8.82
N ALA A 182 -10.15 8.33 8.89
CA ALA A 182 -9.13 8.82 7.95
C ALA A 182 -9.41 8.43 6.48
N VAL A 183 -10.20 7.40 6.22
CA VAL A 183 -10.58 6.99 4.87
C VAL A 183 -11.42 8.06 4.17
N ALA A 184 -12.26 8.78 4.91
CA ALA A 184 -13.03 9.90 4.36
C ALA A 184 -12.10 11.02 3.85
N PHE A 185 -11.06 11.34 4.61
CA PHE A 185 -10.04 12.30 4.20
C PHE A 185 -9.25 11.82 2.98
N TRP A 186 -8.86 10.53 2.95
CA TRP A 186 -8.22 9.93 1.78
C TRP A 186 -9.11 10.04 0.54
N SER A 187 -10.41 9.74 0.65
CA SER A 187 -11.37 9.88 -0.45
C SER A 187 -11.46 11.32 -0.96
N ASP A 188 -11.35 12.30 -0.08
CA ASP A 188 -11.35 13.71 -0.46
C ASP A 188 -10.07 14.10 -1.23
N ILE A 189 -8.91 13.68 -0.75
CA ILE A 189 -7.64 13.87 -1.47
C ILE A 189 -7.69 13.20 -2.84
N GLU A 190 -8.17 11.97 -2.94
CA GLU A 190 -8.24 11.22 -4.18
C GLU A 190 -9.15 11.90 -5.21
N ARG A 191 -10.31 12.38 -4.80
CA ARG A 191 -11.23 13.18 -5.66
C ARG A 191 -10.58 14.45 -6.18
N HIS A 192 -9.71 15.08 -5.39
CA HIS A 192 -9.07 16.35 -5.72
C HIS A 192 -7.66 16.22 -6.30
N ARG A 193 -7.17 14.99 -6.59
CA ARG A 193 -5.80 14.75 -7.10
C ARG A 193 -5.47 15.53 -8.39
N LYS A 194 -6.49 15.84 -9.22
CA LYS A 194 -6.34 16.66 -10.42
C LYS A 194 -6.28 18.18 -10.12
N HIS A 195 -6.55 18.56 -8.89
CA HIS A 195 -6.56 19.95 -8.42
C HIS A 195 -5.67 20.09 -7.18
N PRO A 196 -4.35 19.93 -7.32
CA PRO A 196 -3.42 19.88 -6.19
C PRO A 196 -3.50 21.12 -5.29
N TRP A 197 -3.87 22.29 -5.81
CA TRP A 197 -4.06 23.49 -5.02
C TRP A 197 -5.19 23.38 -3.97
N ARG A 198 -6.20 22.51 -4.17
CA ARG A 198 -7.23 22.24 -3.18
C ARG A 198 -6.70 21.43 -2.00
N ILE A 199 -5.87 20.40 -2.30
CA ILE A 199 -5.17 19.63 -1.28
C ILE A 199 -4.24 20.54 -0.50
N VAL A 200 -3.51 21.38 -1.20
CA VAL A 200 -2.63 22.40 -0.63
C VAL A 200 -3.36 23.35 0.30
N ARG A 201 -4.55 23.83 -0.10
CA ARG A 201 -5.39 24.70 0.74
C ARG A 201 -5.85 24.00 2.02
N SER A 202 -6.14 22.70 1.98
CA SER A 202 -6.49 21.92 3.17
C SER A 202 -5.32 21.77 4.15
N LEU A 203 -4.08 21.65 3.64
CA LEU A 203 -2.88 21.61 4.48
C LEU A 203 -2.60 22.92 5.21
N GLY A 204 -3.17 24.02 4.71
CA GLY A 204 -3.00 25.38 5.24
C GLY A 204 -1.76 26.09 4.63
N PRO A 205 -1.86 27.42 4.48
CA PRO A 205 -0.86 28.21 3.75
C PRO A 205 0.53 28.17 4.40
N MET A 206 0.61 28.10 5.72
CA MET A 206 1.89 28.06 6.44
C MET A 206 2.60 26.72 6.20
N THR A 207 1.90 25.59 6.22
CA THR A 207 2.46 24.25 5.94
C THR A 207 3.00 24.19 4.52
N LEU A 208 2.21 24.71 3.56
CA LEU A 208 2.65 24.80 2.17
C LEU A 208 3.89 25.69 2.02
N PHE A 209 3.90 26.88 2.60
CA PHE A 209 5.05 27.78 2.55
C PHE A 209 6.31 27.10 3.10
N ARG A 210 6.18 26.42 4.25
CA ARG A 210 7.30 25.67 4.84
C ARG A 210 7.76 24.52 3.97
N TYR A 211 6.84 23.81 3.30
CA TYR A 211 7.17 22.76 2.33
C TYR A 211 7.93 23.34 1.12
N MET A 212 7.40 24.39 0.50
CA MET A 212 8.03 25.04 -0.67
C MET A 212 9.41 25.63 -0.36
N THR A 213 9.62 26.10 0.87
CA THR A 213 10.91 26.63 1.32
C THR A 213 11.86 25.58 1.90
N GLY A 214 11.49 24.27 1.82
CA GLY A 214 12.30 23.17 2.35
C GLY A 214 12.45 23.17 3.88
N ARG A 215 11.53 23.82 4.60
CA ARG A 215 11.56 23.96 6.07
C ARG A 215 10.64 23.02 6.82
N LEU A 216 9.78 22.29 6.12
CA LEU A 216 8.85 21.32 6.71
C LEU A 216 9.57 19.99 6.95
N SER A 217 9.52 19.44 8.16
CA SER A 217 9.98 18.09 8.45
C SER A 217 8.88 17.04 8.24
N LEU A 218 9.26 15.76 8.13
CA LEU A 218 8.30 14.65 8.08
C LEU A 218 7.40 14.64 9.32
N GLU A 219 7.97 14.79 10.51
CA GLU A 219 7.23 14.81 11.76
C GLU A 219 6.16 15.91 11.78
N GLU A 220 6.50 17.13 11.35
CA GLU A 220 5.56 18.24 11.27
C GLU A 220 4.45 18.00 10.24
N ALA A 221 4.78 17.35 9.10
CA ALA A 221 3.80 16.97 8.10
C ALA A 221 2.80 15.92 8.64
N ILE A 222 3.29 14.90 9.36
CA ILE A 222 2.46 13.87 10.00
C ILE A 222 1.59 14.47 11.12
N LYS A 223 2.14 15.35 11.94
CA LYS A 223 1.34 16.08 12.95
C LYS A 223 0.22 16.89 12.29
N ARG A 224 0.52 17.56 11.16
CA ARG A 224 -0.50 18.30 10.40
C ARG A 224 -1.56 17.39 9.82
N LEU A 225 -1.15 16.22 9.29
CA LEU A 225 -2.08 15.20 8.79
C LEU A 225 -3.01 14.72 9.91
N SER A 226 -2.49 14.47 11.11
CA SER A 226 -3.30 14.09 12.27
C SER A 226 -4.34 15.14 12.64
N VAL A 227 -3.97 16.42 12.58
CA VAL A 227 -4.94 17.52 12.82
C VAL A 227 -6.05 17.56 11.75
N LEU A 228 -5.68 17.31 10.48
CA LEU A 228 -6.64 17.37 9.37
C LEU A 228 -7.61 16.19 9.34
N THR A 229 -7.12 15.02 9.71
CA THR A 229 -7.93 13.79 9.75
C THR A 229 -8.72 13.63 11.04
N GLY A 230 -8.35 14.38 12.09
CA GLY A 230 -8.95 14.23 13.43
C GLY A 230 -8.51 12.95 14.16
N VAL A 231 -7.55 12.18 13.59
CA VAL A 231 -7.02 10.94 14.18
C VAL A 231 -5.51 11.02 14.31
N ARG A 232 -4.93 10.21 15.19
CA ARG A 232 -3.48 10.14 15.34
C ARG A 232 -2.87 9.33 14.20
N VAL A 233 -2.11 10.00 13.34
CA VAL A 233 -1.35 9.37 12.25
C VAL A 233 0.11 9.27 12.63
N GLU A 234 0.74 8.17 12.29
CA GLU A 234 2.17 7.93 12.49
C GLU A 234 2.83 7.42 11.21
N ALA A 235 4.08 7.82 10.97
CA ALA A 235 4.89 7.29 9.88
C ALA A 235 5.82 6.20 10.40
N VAL A 236 5.72 5.01 9.84
CA VAL A 236 6.63 3.89 10.09
C VAL A 236 7.72 3.90 9.02
N LEU A 237 8.96 4.12 9.43
CA LEU A 237 10.11 4.10 8.52
C LEU A 237 10.63 2.68 8.39
N LEU A 238 10.46 2.09 7.20
CA LEU A 238 10.93 0.74 6.89
C LEU A 238 12.38 0.77 6.40
N PRO A 239 13.21 -0.21 6.82
CA PRO A 239 14.60 -0.31 6.39
C PRO A 239 14.78 -1.00 5.02
N PHE A 240 13.71 -1.35 4.33
CA PHE A 240 13.71 -2.14 3.09
C PHE A 240 13.46 -1.22 1.89
N GLY A 241 14.50 -0.95 1.09
CA GLY A 241 14.39 -0.06 -0.08
C GLY A 241 13.38 -0.55 -1.12
N GLU A 242 13.30 -1.86 -1.33
CA GLU A 242 12.37 -2.51 -2.25
C GLU A 242 10.90 -2.41 -1.82
N ALA A 243 10.62 -2.14 -0.56
CA ALA A 243 9.24 -1.93 -0.07
C ALA A 243 8.56 -0.70 -0.68
N ALA A 244 9.31 0.21 -1.28
CA ALA A 244 8.77 1.35 -2.01
C ALA A 244 8.62 1.08 -3.52
N VAL A 245 8.76 -0.18 -3.97
CA VAL A 245 8.65 -0.56 -5.38
C VAL A 245 7.29 -1.19 -5.65
N ASP A 246 6.41 -0.41 -6.24
CA ASP A 246 5.17 -0.87 -6.88
C ASP A 246 5.36 -0.95 -8.40
N VAL A 247 4.61 -1.81 -9.05
CA VAL A 247 4.68 -2.03 -10.51
C VAL A 247 3.61 -1.19 -11.20
N ASP A 248 3.93 0.05 -11.54
CA ASP A 248 3.01 0.98 -12.22
C ASP A 248 3.31 1.16 -13.72
N LYS A 249 4.52 0.81 -14.15
CA LYS A 249 5.01 0.95 -15.53
C LYS A 249 5.77 -0.30 -15.96
N PRO A 250 5.96 -0.53 -17.26
CA PRO A 250 6.75 -1.65 -17.76
C PRO A 250 8.18 -1.71 -17.19
N GLU A 251 8.81 -0.55 -16.98
CA GLU A 251 10.17 -0.50 -16.40
C GLU A 251 10.16 -0.99 -14.94
N ASP A 252 9.08 -0.78 -14.20
CA ASP A 252 8.92 -1.28 -12.84
C ASP A 252 8.76 -2.80 -12.83
N LEU A 253 8.11 -3.38 -13.85
CA LEU A 253 7.98 -4.82 -14.02
C LEU A 253 9.36 -5.45 -14.22
N ILE A 254 10.18 -4.91 -15.12
CA ILE A 254 11.56 -5.39 -15.36
C ILE A 254 12.39 -5.32 -14.06
N LEU A 255 12.26 -4.22 -13.32
CA LEU A 255 12.93 -4.07 -12.03
C LEU A 255 12.45 -5.11 -11.02
N ALA A 256 11.15 -5.29 -10.86
CA ALA A 256 10.57 -6.26 -9.94
C ALA A 256 10.99 -7.70 -10.27
N GLU A 257 11.04 -8.07 -11.56
CA GLU A 257 11.58 -9.35 -12.04
C GLU A 257 13.04 -9.55 -11.60
N SER A 258 13.88 -8.53 -11.83
CA SER A 258 15.31 -8.62 -11.48
C SER A 258 15.56 -8.78 -9.99
N LEU A 259 14.76 -8.12 -9.15
CA LEU A 259 14.87 -8.17 -7.69
C LEU A 259 14.27 -9.46 -7.12
N ALA A 260 13.14 -9.91 -7.65
CA ALA A 260 12.51 -11.15 -7.22
C ALA A 260 13.36 -12.38 -7.54
N GLY A 261 14.06 -12.39 -8.68
CA GLY A 261 15.00 -13.46 -9.06
C GLY A 261 16.21 -13.58 -8.13
N ARG A 262 16.68 -12.48 -7.56
CA ARG A 262 17.79 -12.48 -6.57
C ARG A 262 17.40 -13.08 -5.22
N SER A 263 16.12 -12.93 -4.82
CA SER A 263 15.63 -13.43 -3.52
C SER A 263 15.44 -14.95 -3.48
N THR A 264 15.43 -15.64 -4.63
CA THR A 264 15.25 -17.10 -4.72
C THR A 264 16.58 -17.88 -4.68
N THR A 265 17.73 -17.20 -4.60
CA THR A 265 19.05 -17.82 -4.70
C THR A 265 19.79 -17.91 -3.35
N HIS A 266 19.09 -17.72 -2.22
CA HIS A 266 19.68 -17.88 -0.87
C HIS A 266 18.96 -18.90 -0.02
#